data_c9ec2e04644d5ddc7c70d5f2a4407a81
#
_entry.id   c9ec2e04644d5ddc7c70d5f2a4407a81
#
_cell.length_a   1.000
_cell.length_b   1.000
_cell.length_c   1.000
_cell.angle_alpha   90.00
_cell.angle_beta   90.00
_cell.angle_gamma   90.00
#
_symmetry.space_group_name_H-M   'P 1'
#
loop_
_entity.id
_entity.type
_entity.pdbx_description
1 polymer ?
#
loop_
_entity_poly.entity_id
_entity_poly.type
_entity_poly.pdbx_seq_one_letter_code
_entity_poly.pdbx_strand_id
1 'polypeptide(L)'
;SEMCIRDRYNCSALQKEIDWLQSRELFSQYRYEIENQVELTDLQRAARYLYLIKCSFGSNRNSFATAPKTIYNIVSELPKYKERLKSVIIENRDFEDLIKTYDRDSALFYVDPPYVASERYYNRNYTKFNKDDHIRLNAVLKGIKGRFILSYNDCDFIRDLYKGYHIKCVSRQNLLPATAENRAEFKEVIITNY
;
A
#
# COMPACT_ATOMS: atom_id res chain seq x y z
N SER A 1 -11.72 5.47 2.95
CA SER A 1 -11.84 4.21 3.71
C SER A 1 -10.85 4.10 4.87
N GLU A 2 -9.64 4.64 4.77
CA GLU A 2 -8.61 4.57 5.83
C GLU A 2 -8.96 5.44 7.05
N MET A 3 -9.59 6.59 6.85
CA MET A 3 -10.09 7.44 7.93
C MET A 3 -11.19 6.78 8.77
N CYS A 4 -11.97 5.86 8.19
CA CYS A 4 -13.06 5.19 8.90
C CYS A 4 -12.56 4.27 10.01
N ILE A 5 -11.41 3.63 9.82
CA ILE A 5 -10.83 2.71 10.82
C ILE A 5 -10.30 3.49 12.04
N ARG A 6 -9.78 4.70 11.85
CA ARG A 6 -9.17 5.48 12.92
C ARG A 6 -10.18 6.23 13.79
N ASP A 7 -11.05 7.02 13.18
CA ASP A 7 -11.75 8.10 13.88
C ASP A 7 -13.23 7.84 14.13
N ARG A 8 -13.92 7.02 13.33
CA ARG A 8 -15.37 6.90 13.37
C ARG A 8 -15.88 5.61 14.00
N TYR A 9 -15.12 4.53 14.02
CA TYR A 9 -15.65 3.24 14.43
C TYR A 9 -14.87 2.59 15.56
N ASN A 10 -15.63 2.08 16.50
CA ASN A 10 -15.11 1.20 17.52
C ASN A 10 -14.63 -0.12 16.87
N CYS A 11 -13.43 -0.59 17.22
CA CYS A 11 -12.91 -1.89 16.75
C CYS A 11 -13.92 -3.01 16.96
N SER A 12 -14.71 -2.97 18.04
CA SER A 12 -15.76 -3.95 18.32
C SER A 12 -16.87 -3.98 17.27
N ALA A 13 -17.24 -2.82 16.71
CA ALA A 13 -18.24 -2.76 15.64
C ALA A 13 -17.69 -3.38 14.35
N LEU A 14 -16.43 -3.07 14.00
CA LEU A 14 -15.77 -3.69 12.84
C LEU A 14 -15.59 -5.20 13.01
N GLN A 15 -15.24 -5.65 14.21
CA GLN A 15 -15.12 -7.07 14.54
C GLN A 15 -16.44 -7.85 14.38
N LYS A 16 -17.57 -7.22 14.68
CA LYS A 16 -18.90 -7.82 14.51
C LYS A 16 -19.35 -7.88 13.05
N GLU A 17 -18.89 -6.92 12.24
CA GLU A 17 -19.27 -6.83 10.83
C GLU A 17 -18.44 -7.76 9.91
N ILE A 18 -17.27 -8.22 10.36
CA ILE A 18 -16.40 -9.08 9.57
C ILE A 18 -16.86 -10.54 9.66
N ASP A 19 -17.07 -11.18 8.50
CA ASP A 19 -17.29 -12.61 8.43
C ASP A 19 -16.01 -13.39 8.75
N TRP A 20 -16.13 -14.36 9.63
CA TRP A 20 -15.01 -15.18 10.10
C TRP A 20 -14.73 -16.38 9.20
N LEU A 21 -15.70 -16.74 8.37
CA LEU A 21 -15.61 -17.90 7.51
C LEU A 21 -14.94 -17.53 6.18
N GLN A 22 -13.85 -18.22 5.83
CA GLN A 22 -13.27 -18.13 4.51
C GLN A 22 -14.17 -18.84 3.49
N SER A 23 -14.93 -18.08 2.72
CA SER A 23 -15.87 -18.56 1.71
C SER A 23 -15.59 -17.96 0.35
N ARG A 24 -15.56 -18.78 -0.70
CA ARG A 24 -15.43 -18.31 -2.09
C ARG A 24 -16.65 -17.50 -2.52
N GLU A 25 -17.83 -17.88 -2.07
CA GLU A 25 -19.08 -17.19 -2.37
C GLU A 25 -19.08 -15.80 -1.77
N LEU A 26 -18.79 -15.66 -0.47
CA LEU A 26 -18.64 -14.35 0.20
C LEU A 26 -17.56 -13.49 -0.47
N PHE A 27 -16.43 -14.11 -0.84
CA PHE A 27 -15.36 -13.38 -1.55
C PHE A 27 -15.85 -12.81 -2.87
N SER A 28 -16.60 -13.61 -3.65
CA SER A 28 -17.14 -13.17 -4.95
C SER A 28 -18.21 -12.08 -4.78
N GLN A 29 -19.08 -12.23 -3.78
CA GLN A 29 -20.10 -11.25 -3.42
C GLN A 29 -19.44 -9.91 -3.02
N TYR A 30 -18.50 -9.93 -2.06
CA TYR A 30 -17.85 -8.71 -1.57
C TYR A 30 -17.02 -8.00 -2.63
N ARG A 31 -16.38 -8.78 -3.50
CA ARG A 31 -15.69 -8.21 -4.66
C ARG A 31 -16.67 -7.50 -5.59
N TYR A 32 -17.80 -8.14 -5.91
CA TYR A 32 -18.85 -7.53 -6.72
C TYR A 32 -19.38 -6.23 -6.09
N GLU A 33 -19.66 -6.23 -4.78
CA GLU A 33 -20.16 -5.07 -4.04
C GLU A 33 -19.19 -3.88 -4.11
N ILE A 34 -17.89 -4.13 -3.96
CA ILE A 34 -16.86 -3.10 -4.02
C ILE A 34 -16.63 -2.59 -5.45
N GLU A 35 -16.55 -3.49 -6.44
CA GLU A 35 -16.30 -3.14 -7.84
C GLU A 35 -17.46 -2.37 -8.47
N ASN A 36 -18.69 -2.69 -8.07
CA ASN A 36 -19.90 -2.04 -8.60
C ASN A 36 -20.41 -0.90 -7.71
N GLN A 37 -19.63 -0.48 -6.72
CA GLN A 37 -19.95 0.66 -5.84
C GLN A 37 -21.34 0.54 -5.19
N VAL A 38 -21.71 -0.68 -4.80
CA VAL A 38 -22.98 -0.92 -4.08
C VAL A 38 -23.02 -0.02 -2.85
N GLU A 39 -24.20 0.52 -2.53
CA GLU A 39 -24.39 1.35 -1.35
C GLU A 39 -24.11 0.55 -0.08
N LEU A 40 -23.02 0.90 0.60
CA LEU A 40 -22.55 0.27 1.83
C LEU A 40 -22.24 1.36 2.84
N THR A 41 -22.51 1.08 4.11
CA THR A 41 -21.96 1.91 5.18
C THR A 41 -20.42 1.86 5.15
N ASP A 42 -19.77 2.87 5.69
CA ASP A 42 -18.31 2.89 5.77
C ASP A 42 -17.76 1.68 6.53
N LEU A 43 -18.48 1.22 7.56
CA LEU A 43 -18.13 0.04 8.35
C LEU A 43 -18.19 -1.24 7.49
N GLN A 44 -19.26 -1.42 6.75
CA GLN A 44 -19.40 -2.54 5.82
C GLN A 44 -18.33 -2.53 4.75
N ARG A 45 -18.06 -1.37 4.17
CA ARG A 45 -16.99 -1.19 3.17
C ARG A 45 -15.62 -1.59 3.75
N ALA A 46 -15.32 -1.16 4.97
CA ALA A 46 -14.06 -1.50 5.64
C ALA A 46 -13.96 -3.01 5.93
N ALA A 47 -15.04 -3.64 6.41
CA ALA A 47 -15.10 -5.06 6.68
C ALA A 47 -14.89 -5.90 5.41
N ARG A 48 -15.59 -5.58 4.32
CA ARG A 48 -15.45 -6.26 3.03
C ARG A 48 -14.05 -6.10 2.44
N TYR A 49 -13.51 -4.90 2.53
CA TYR A 49 -12.15 -4.63 2.05
C TYR A 49 -11.10 -5.45 2.81
N LEU A 50 -11.20 -5.51 4.14
CA LEU A 50 -10.31 -6.32 4.98
C LEU A 50 -10.44 -7.80 4.66
N TYR A 51 -11.67 -8.29 4.49
CA TYR A 51 -11.95 -9.67 4.09
C TYR A 51 -11.30 -10.01 2.75
N LEU A 52 -11.49 -9.15 1.74
CA LEU A 52 -10.92 -9.36 0.41
C LEU A 52 -9.39 -9.40 0.43
N ILE A 53 -8.74 -8.51 1.17
CA ILE A 53 -7.28 -8.54 1.33
C ILE A 53 -6.84 -9.86 1.96
N LYS A 54 -7.52 -10.29 3.03
CA LYS A 54 -7.12 -11.47 3.80
C LYS A 54 -7.37 -12.77 3.05
N CYS A 55 -8.50 -12.89 2.36
CA CYS A 55 -8.91 -14.09 1.65
C CYS A 55 -8.39 -14.17 0.22
N SER A 56 -7.57 -13.21 -0.24
CA SER A 56 -6.99 -13.26 -1.58
C SER A 56 -5.58 -13.83 -1.59
N PHE A 57 -5.19 -14.37 -2.75
CA PHE A 57 -3.81 -14.74 -3.01
C PHE A 57 -2.93 -13.47 -3.12
N GLY A 58 -1.83 -13.43 -2.37
CA GLY A 58 -0.92 -12.29 -2.37
C GLY A 58 -1.59 -10.95 -2.01
N SER A 59 -2.71 -10.97 -1.29
CA SER A 59 -3.48 -9.77 -0.91
C SER A 59 -3.96 -8.90 -2.08
N ASN A 60 -4.09 -9.49 -3.28
CA ASN A 60 -4.43 -8.79 -4.53
C ASN A 60 -5.92 -8.44 -4.69
N ARG A 61 -6.80 -8.95 -3.83
CA ARG A 61 -8.26 -8.78 -3.82
C ARG A 61 -8.99 -9.33 -5.05
N ASN A 62 -8.28 -9.92 -6.01
CA ASN A 62 -8.84 -10.39 -7.29
C ASN A 62 -9.03 -11.90 -7.33
N SER A 63 -8.16 -12.65 -6.68
CA SER A 63 -8.16 -14.11 -6.70
C SER A 63 -8.28 -14.69 -5.30
N PHE A 64 -9.28 -15.54 -5.11
CA PHE A 64 -9.50 -16.22 -3.83
C PHE A 64 -8.34 -17.15 -3.48
N ALA A 65 -7.81 -17.03 -2.26
CA ALA A 65 -6.77 -17.91 -1.76
C ALA A 65 -7.35 -19.30 -1.40
N THR A 66 -6.78 -20.35 -1.98
CA THR A 66 -7.19 -21.75 -1.69
C THR A 66 -6.58 -22.28 -0.40
N ALA A 67 -5.48 -21.69 0.07
CA ALA A 67 -4.91 -22.04 1.37
C ALA A 67 -5.73 -21.41 2.51
N PRO A 68 -5.93 -22.12 3.62
CA PRO A 68 -6.66 -21.60 4.77
C PRO A 68 -6.06 -20.28 5.29
N LYS A 69 -6.91 -19.30 5.54
CA LYS A 69 -6.55 -18.00 6.12
C LYS A 69 -7.27 -17.82 7.46
N THR A 70 -6.50 -17.48 8.48
CA THR A 70 -7.08 -17.23 9.80
C THR A 70 -7.47 -15.76 9.89
N ILE A 71 -8.72 -15.46 9.53
CA ILE A 71 -9.29 -14.10 9.61
C ILE A 71 -9.32 -13.66 11.08
N TYR A 72 -9.62 -14.58 12.00
CA TYR A 72 -9.66 -14.34 13.43
C TYR A 72 -8.42 -13.60 13.97
N ASN A 73 -7.22 -14.01 13.58
CA ASN A 73 -5.99 -13.44 14.12
C ASN A 73 -5.86 -11.94 13.83
N ILE A 74 -6.20 -11.51 12.61
CA ILE A 74 -6.07 -10.09 12.27
C ILE A 74 -7.18 -9.27 12.95
N VAL A 75 -8.37 -9.85 13.07
CA VAL A 75 -9.50 -9.16 13.69
C VAL A 75 -9.29 -9.01 15.19
N SER A 76 -8.71 -10.01 15.85
CA SER A 76 -8.35 -9.93 17.28
C SER A 76 -7.24 -8.92 17.56
N GLU A 77 -6.40 -8.60 16.56
CA GLU A 77 -5.32 -7.62 16.68
C GLU A 77 -5.75 -6.18 16.35
N LEU A 78 -6.95 -5.94 15.84
CA LEU A 78 -7.43 -4.60 15.52
C LEU A 78 -7.25 -3.56 16.66
N PRO A 79 -7.45 -3.89 17.95
CA PRO A 79 -7.17 -2.96 19.04
C PRO A 79 -5.71 -2.49 19.09
N LYS A 80 -4.75 -3.37 18.80
CA LYS A 80 -3.31 -3.02 18.75
C LYS A 80 -3.03 -2.04 17.61
N TYR A 81 -3.63 -2.26 16.44
CA TYR A 81 -3.48 -1.34 15.31
C TYR A 81 -4.11 0.02 15.61
N LYS A 82 -5.28 0.04 16.25
CA LYS A 82 -5.92 1.29 16.71
C LYS A 82 -4.99 2.06 17.65
N GLU A 83 -4.40 1.38 18.63
CA GLU A 83 -3.47 2.01 19.56
C GLU A 83 -2.24 2.58 18.84
N ARG A 84 -1.66 1.82 17.89
CA ARG A 84 -0.51 2.27 17.08
C ARG A 84 -0.83 3.49 16.23
N LEU A 85 -2.08 3.63 15.76
CA LEU A 85 -2.50 4.70 14.88
C LEU A 85 -2.95 5.97 15.61
N LYS A 86 -3.03 5.98 16.94
CA LYS A 86 -3.52 7.15 17.71
C LYS A 86 -2.79 8.45 17.41
N SER A 87 -1.48 8.37 17.19
CA SER A 87 -0.62 9.53 16.89
C SER A 87 -0.31 9.68 15.40
N VAL A 88 -0.99 8.91 14.54
CA VAL A 88 -0.77 8.93 13.09
C VAL A 88 -1.82 9.80 12.42
N ILE A 89 -1.38 10.73 11.60
CA ILE A 89 -2.24 11.50 10.69
C ILE A 89 -2.28 10.74 9.36
N ILE A 90 -3.49 10.40 8.92
CA ILE A 90 -3.71 9.75 7.62
C ILE A 90 -4.20 10.81 6.64
N GLU A 91 -3.46 10.97 5.55
CA GLU A 91 -3.75 11.95 4.51
C GLU A 91 -3.99 11.24 3.17
N ASN A 92 -5.00 11.67 2.44
CA ASN A 92 -5.25 11.25 1.06
C ASN A 92 -5.11 12.47 0.16
N ARG A 93 -3.87 12.85 -0.14
CA ARG A 93 -3.51 14.05 -0.90
C ARG A 93 -2.48 13.72 -1.97
N ASP A 94 -2.31 14.62 -2.93
CA ASP A 94 -1.17 14.55 -3.85
C ASP A 94 0.15 14.60 -3.07
N PHE A 95 1.12 13.82 -3.50
CA PHE A 95 2.40 13.67 -2.79
C PHE A 95 3.19 15.00 -2.72
N GLU A 96 3.08 15.84 -3.75
CA GLU A 96 3.76 17.13 -3.78
C GLU A 96 3.22 18.06 -2.70
N ASP A 97 1.90 18.17 -2.59
CA ASP A 97 1.25 18.98 -1.56
C ASP A 97 1.55 18.44 -0.15
N LEU A 98 1.58 17.10 -0.01
CA LEU A 98 1.90 16.46 1.24
C LEU A 98 3.35 16.77 1.67
N ILE A 99 4.31 16.54 0.78
CA ILE A 99 5.73 16.79 1.05
C ILE A 99 5.95 18.25 1.41
N LYS A 100 5.41 19.18 0.62
CA LYS A 100 5.53 20.64 0.89
C LYS A 100 4.93 21.04 2.24
N THR A 101 3.83 20.40 2.65
CA THR A 101 3.15 20.70 3.93
C THR A 101 4.00 20.27 5.13
N TYR A 102 4.69 19.15 5.03
CA TYR A 102 5.42 18.55 6.17
C TYR A 102 6.93 18.75 6.10
N ASP A 103 7.45 19.42 5.05
CA ASP A 103 8.89 19.63 4.90
C ASP A 103 9.45 20.59 5.95
N ARG A 104 10.47 20.13 6.67
CA ARG A 104 11.28 20.85 7.65
C ARG A 104 12.61 20.12 7.87
N ASP A 105 13.60 20.77 8.45
CA ASP A 105 14.95 20.22 8.66
C ASP A 105 14.94 18.88 9.44
N SER A 106 13.97 18.71 10.35
CA SER A 106 13.81 17.47 11.14
C SER A 106 12.93 16.42 10.47
N ALA A 107 12.37 16.67 9.28
CA ALA A 107 11.50 15.72 8.61
C ALA A 107 12.30 14.56 8.00
N LEU A 108 11.73 13.37 8.06
CA LEU A 108 12.17 12.21 7.31
C LEU A 108 11.00 11.67 6.50
N PHE A 109 11.13 11.69 5.18
CA PHE A 109 10.16 11.13 4.26
C PHE A 109 10.58 9.71 3.87
N TYR A 110 9.75 8.71 4.16
CA TYR A 110 9.85 7.40 3.55
C TYR A 110 8.92 7.36 2.34
N VAL A 111 9.47 7.18 1.16
CA VAL A 111 8.76 7.32 -0.11
C VAL A 111 8.79 5.99 -0.85
N ASP A 112 7.61 5.43 -1.12
CA ASP A 112 7.45 4.13 -1.80
C ASP A 112 6.39 4.28 -2.91
N PRO A 113 6.75 4.94 -4.03
CA PRO A 113 5.83 5.18 -5.14
C PRO A 113 5.59 3.90 -5.95
N PRO A 114 4.57 3.88 -6.83
CA PRO A 114 4.44 2.82 -7.83
C PRO A 114 5.73 2.64 -8.62
N TYR A 115 6.23 1.42 -8.74
CA TYR A 115 7.47 1.14 -9.47
C TYR A 115 7.25 1.26 -10.98
N VAL A 116 8.25 1.74 -11.71
CA VAL A 116 8.20 1.98 -13.17
C VAL A 116 7.70 0.75 -13.95
N ALA A 117 8.09 -0.46 -13.54
CA ALA A 117 7.65 -1.70 -14.17
C ALA A 117 6.22 -2.14 -13.78
N SER A 118 5.68 -1.59 -12.70
CA SER A 118 4.38 -2.01 -12.14
C SER A 118 3.27 -0.97 -12.29
N GLU A 119 3.51 0.13 -12.97
CA GLU A 119 2.53 1.20 -13.23
C GLU A 119 1.19 0.66 -13.74
N ARG A 120 1.22 -0.36 -14.63
CA ARG A 120 0.02 -1.00 -15.17
C ARG A 120 -0.86 -1.69 -14.11
N TYR A 121 -0.31 -2.09 -12.97
CA TYR A 121 -1.07 -2.73 -11.89
C TYR A 121 -1.82 -1.72 -11.02
N TYR A 122 -1.27 -0.49 -10.90
CA TYR A 122 -1.88 0.59 -10.14
C TYR A 122 -2.87 1.41 -10.97
N ASN A 123 -2.70 1.43 -12.30
CA ASN A 123 -3.52 2.23 -13.22
C ASN A 123 -4.94 1.70 -13.43
N ARG A 124 -5.30 0.54 -12.86
CA ARG A 124 -6.63 -0.06 -13.12
C ARG A 124 -7.79 0.66 -12.46
N ASN A 125 -7.60 1.41 -11.36
CA ASN A 125 -8.74 1.94 -10.62
C ASN A 125 -8.62 3.32 -9.94
N TYR A 126 -7.44 3.93 -9.64
CA TYR A 126 -7.46 5.12 -8.78
C TYR A 126 -6.41 6.21 -9.01
N THR A 127 -5.27 5.94 -9.57
CA THR A 127 -4.26 6.99 -9.87
C THR A 127 -3.41 6.58 -11.05
N LYS A 128 -3.39 7.40 -12.07
CA LYS A 128 -2.47 7.26 -13.20
C LYS A 128 -1.11 7.82 -12.78
N PHE A 129 -0.35 7.07 -11.98
CA PHE A 129 1.04 7.43 -11.72
C PHE A 129 1.85 7.03 -12.96
N ASN A 130 2.42 8.01 -13.63
CA ASN A 130 3.09 7.84 -14.92
C ASN A 130 4.53 8.39 -14.87
N LYS A 131 5.22 8.37 -16.02
CA LYS A 131 6.61 8.84 -16.12
C LYS A 131 6.80 10.29 -15.66
N ASP A 132 5.84 11.16 -15.93
CA ASP A 132 5.91 12.56 -15.52
C ASP A 132 5.79 12.72 -14.01
N ASP A 133 5.02 11.84 -13.35
CA ASP A 133 4.91 11.83 -11.90
C ASP A 133 6.22 11.39 -11.22
N HIS A 134 6.97 10.46 -11.81
CA HIS A 134 8.30 10.11 -11.32
C HIS A 134 9.26 11.30 -11.42
N ILE A 135 9.23 12.04 -12.54
CA ILE A 135 10.05 13.26 -12.74
C ILE A 135 9.63 14.35 -11.75
N ARG A 136 8.33 14.56 -11.58
CA ARG A 136 7.77 15.51 -10.62
C ARG A 136 8.17 15.17 -9.18
N LEU A 137 8.11 13.89 -8.80
CA LEU A 137 8.56 13.45 -7.49
C LEU A 137 10.04 13.76 -7.25
N ASN A 138 10.89 13.48 -8.22
CA ASN A 138 12.31 13.85 -8.13
C ASN A 138 12.49 15.36 -7.94
N ALA A 139 11.78 16.18 -8.72
CA ALA A 139 11.87 17.63 -8.62
C ALA A 139 11.44 18.14 -7.22
N VAL A 140 10.39 17.57 -6.65
CA VAL A 140 9.94 17.89 -5.29
C VAL A 140 10.99 17.49 -4.26
N LEU A 141 11.49 16.25 -4.31
CA LEU A 141 12.49 15.74 -3.36
C LEU A 141 13.83 16.50 -3.43
N LYS A 142 14.18 17.05 -4.59
CA LYS A 142 15.37 17.89 -4.75
C LYS A 142 15.29 19.20 -3.98
N GLY A 143 14.09 19.71 -3.73
CA GLY A 143 13.86 21.00 -3.07
C GLY A 143 13.60 20.93 -1.58
N ILE A 144 13.52 19.73 -0.95
CA ILE A 144 13.19 19.61 0.46
C ILE A 144 14.37 19.98 1.38
N LYS A 145 14.02 20.44 2.58
CA LYS A 145 14.97 20.68 3.69
C LYS A 145 15.23 19.42 4.48
N GLY A 146 14.24 18.54 4.56
CA GLY A 146 14.30 17.30 5.29
C GLY A 146 15.12 16.23 4.60
N ARG A 147 15.05 15.03 5.16
CA ARG A 147 15.72 13.82 4.63
C ARG A 147 14.69 12.92 3.97
N PHE A 148 15.14 12.13 3.00
CA PHE A 148 14.28 11.10 2.44
C PHE A 148 14.99 9.75 2.30
N ILE A 149 14.19 8.70 2.35
CA ILE A 149 14.50 7.33 1.95
C ILE A 149 13.48 6.97 0.88
N LEU A 150 13.94 6.67 -0.32
CA LEU A 150 13.10 6.38 -1.47
C LEU A 150 13.42 4.98 -1.98
N SER A 151 12.41 4.14 -2.15
CA SER A 151 12.53 2.80 -2.73
C SER A 151 12.01 2.76 -4.17
N TYR A 152 12.73 2.06 -5.05
CA TYR A 152 12.35 1.80 -6.43
C TYR A 152 12.86 0.46 -6.95
N ASN A 153 12.25 -0.04 -8.04
CA ASN A 153 12.88 -1.08 -8.83
C ASN A 153 14.16 -0.54 -9.49
N ASP A 154 15.19 -1.38 -9.55
CA ASP A 154 16.46 -1.02 -10.19
C ASP A 154 16.29 -0.99 -11.71
N CYS A 155 16.36 0.20 -12.31
CA CYS A 155 16.33 0.41 -13.76
C CYS A 155 17.07 1.69 -14.14
N ASP A 156 17.53 1.77 -15.41
CA ASP A 156 18.33 2.88 -15.92
C ASP A 156 17.62 4.23 -15.75
N PHE A 157 16.33 4.30 -16.03
CA PHE A 157 15.54 5.52 -15.86
C PHE A 157 15.60 6.08 -14.43
N ILE A 158 15.47 5.25 -13.42
CA ILE A 158 15.54 5.67 -12.01
C ILE A 158 16.98 6.04 -11.63
N ARG A 159 17.96 5.27 -12.08
CA ARG A 159 19.37 5.59 -11.82
C ARG A 159 19.77 6.93 -12.42
N ASP A 160 19.32 7.23 -13.63
CA ASP A 160 19.59 8.51 -14.30
C ASP A 160 18.85 9.65 -13.61
N LEU A 161 17.59 9.45 -13.24
CA LEU A 161 16.74 10.46 -12.61
C LEU A 161 17.28 10.90 -11.24
N TYR A 162 17.83 9.95 -10.47
CA TYR A 162 18.37 10.20 -9.13
C TYR A 162 19.91 10.22 -9.08
N LYS A 163 20.55 10.45 -10.24
CA LYS A 163 22.00 10.63 -10.34
C LYS A 163 22.46 11.77 -9.42
N GLY A 164 23.39 11.48 -8.54
CA GLY A 164 23.91 12.45 -7.57
C GLY A 164 23.40 12.26 -6.15
N TYR A 165 22.46 11.32 -5.93
CA TYR A 165 22.05 10.85 -4.61
C TYR A 165 22.80 9.57 -4.23
N HIS A 166 22.73 9.19 -2.96
CA HIS A 166 23.26 7.90 -2.51
C HIS A 166 22.30 6.79 -2.96
N ILE A 167 22.76 5.92 -3.86
CA ILE A 167 21.99 4.79 -4.38
C ILE A 167 22.60 3.48 -3.86
N LYS A 168 21.84 2.74 -3.05
CA LYS A 168 22.20 1.41 -2.55
C LYS A 168 21.34 0.35 -3.24
N CYS A 169 21.97 -0.60 -3.91
CA CYS A 169 21.27 -1.76 -4.48
C CYS A 169 20.90 -2.75 -3.39
N VAL A 170 19.69 -3.26 -3.47
CA VAL A 170 19.15 -4.31 -2.59
C VAL A 170 18.51 -5.36 -3.48
N SER A 171 18.76 -6.63 -3.20
CA SER A 171 18.06 -7.71 -3.85
C SER A 171 17.21 -8.48 -2.86
N ARG A 172 16.04 -8.90 -3.30
CA ARG A 172 15.16 -9.78 -2.54
C ARG A 172 14.60 -10.87 -3.42
N GLN A 173 14.38 -12.04 -2.85
CA GLN A 173 13.65 -13.10 -3.54
C GLN A 173 12.17 -12.77 -3.61
N ASN A 174 11.58 -12.99 -4.79
CA ASN A 174 10.12 -12.93 -4.92
C ASN A 174 9.51 -14.16 -4.24
N LEU A 175 8.82 -13.96 -3.12
CA LEU A 175 8.18 -15.04 -2.35
C LEU A 175 6.78 -15.42 -2.87
N LEU A 176 6.25 -14.72 -3.87
CA LEU A 176 4.91 -14.96 -4.40
C LEU A 176 4.78 -16.20 -5.31
N PRO A 177 5.78 -16.63 -6.10
CA PRO A 177 5.67 -17.87 -6.89
C PRO A 177 5.56 -19.10 -6.01
N ALA A 178 4.68 -20.02 -6.41
CA ALA A 178 4.40 -21.25 -5.66
C ALA A 178 5.59 -22.23 -5.58
N THR A 179 6.56 -22.12 -6.50
CA THR A 179 7.75 -22.98 -6.54
C THR A 179 9.03 -22.15 -6.37
N ALA A 180 10.02 -22.73 -5.67
CA ALA A 180 11.31 -22.09 -5.43
C ALA A 180 12.07 -21.77 -6.74
N GLU A 181 11.89 -22.60 -7.76
CA GLU A 181 12.53 -22.48 -9.07
C GLU A 181 12.08 -21.26 -9.87
N ASN A 182 10.85 -20.76 -9.60
CA ASN A 182 10.28 -19.59 -10.26
C ASN A 182 10.46 -18.28 -9.44
N ARG A 183 11.26 -18.31 -8.38
CA ARG A 183 11.54 -17.12 -7.55
C ARG A 183 12.63 -16.27 -8.21
N ALA A 184 12.21 -15.42 -9.15
CA ALA A 184 13.11 -14.43 -9.72
C ALA A 184 13.64 -13.47 -8.64
N GLU A 185 14.90 -13.11 -8.74
CA GLU A 185 15.51 -12.07 -7.91
C GLU A 185 14.94 -10.71 -8.31
N PHE A 186 14.39 -10.00 -7.34
CA PHE A 186 13.94 -8.63 -7.53
C PHE A 186 15.05 -7.66 -7.10
N LYS A 187 15.54 -6.89 -8.06
CA LYS A 187 16.54 -5.84 -7.80
C LYS A 187 15.82 -4.53 -7.50
N GLU A 188 16.12 -3.99 -6.35
CA GLU A 188 15.59 -2.70 -5.87
C GLU A 188 16.75 -1.76 -5.55
N VAL A 189 16.46 -0.48 -5.55
CA VAL A 189 17.38 0.56 -5.11
C VAL A 189 16.77 1.34 -3.95
N ILE A 190 17.59 1.62 -2.96
CA ILE A 190 17.29 2.56 -1.88
C ILE A 190 18.09 3.83 -2.14
N ILE A 191 17.40 4.93 -2.25
CA ILE A 191 17.98 6.23 -2.59
C ILE A 191 17.79 7.18 -1.42
N THR A 192 18.85 7.90 -1.04
CA THR A 192 18.81 8.87 0.07
C THR A 192 19.56 10.15 -0.29
N ASN A 193 19.20 11.26 0.39
CA ASN A 193 19.90 12.56 0.28
C ASN A 193 20.88 12.85 1.42
N TYR A 194 21.21 11.83 2.21
CA TYR A 194 22.15 11.95 3.36
C TYR A 194 23.04 10.73 3.47
#